data_9dbb1cb89486a861837baf65d26f47e4
#
_entry.id   9dbb1cb89486a861837baf65d26f47e4
#
_cell.length_a   1.000
_cell.length_b   1.000
_cell.length_c   1.000
_cell.angle_alpha   90.00
_cell.angle_beta   90.00
_cell.angle_gamma   90.00
#
_symmetry.space_group_name_H-M   'P 1'
#
loop_
_entity.id
_entity.type
_entity.pdbx_description
1 polymer ?
#
loop_
_entity_poly.entity_id
_entity_poly.type
_entity_poly.pdbx_seq_one_letter_code
_entity_poly.pdbx_strand_id
1 'polypeptide(L)'
;MKKLLLIFAISILIGNVAFAQTDTLYVYGPGGPYSAVKECAQIYGAKNSIAVKVVAGPEPKWLEQAQQHADVIFGGAEYMITQFIQNHPGMIDAATRRELYKRRAAILVRPGNPKNIRDVKDLAKPGVNILDVNGAGQLGFWEDIAGKANAIGGIQQNIKHSFANTALGIEAWKTDASFDAWITYASWHQNLKDLTQVVELPLALRLFRGTPVAIAQKSRHRVQAVKFIQFMQSAAGHAIFQKWGWE
;
A
#
# COMPACT_ATOMS: atom_id res chain seq x y z
N MET A 1 80.02 -22.60 -25.30
CA MET A 1 78.94 -23.11 -24.40
C MET A 1 77.93 -21.95 -24.20
N LYS A 2 76.84 -21.90 -25.00
CA LYS A 2 75.80 -20.86 -24.92
C LYS A 2 74.65 -21.39 -24.04
N LYS A 3 74.44 -20.77 -22.92
CA LYS A 3 73.29 -21.04 -22.07
C LYS A 3 72.06 -20.34 -22.59
N LEU A 4 71.02 -21.11 -22.98
CA LEU A 4 69.75 -20.63 -23.44
C LEU A 4 68.85 -20.41 -22.19
N LEU A 5 68.49 -19.20 -21.86
CA LEU A 5 67.51 -18.87 -20.79
C LEU A 5 66.10 -18.95 -21.40
N LEU A 6 65.32 -19.91 -20.93
CA LEU A 6 63.90 -20.03 -21.28
C LEU A 6 63.10 -19.18 -20.30
N ILE A 7 62.53 -18.07 -20.76
CA ILE A 7 61.63 -17.21 -19.97
C ILE A 7 60.21 -17.77 -20.16
N PHE A 8 59.65 -18.34 -19.09
CA PHE A 8 58.27 -18.79 -19.04
C PHE A 8 57.39 -17.58 -18.70
N ALA A 9 56.67 -17.05 -19.68
CA ALA A 9 55.67 -15.99 -19.44
C ALA A 9 54.38 -16.62 -18.92
N ILE A 10 54.13 -16.48 -17.63
CA ILE A 10 52.85 -16.83 -17.02
C ILE A 10 51.87 -15.69 -17.29
N SER A 11 50.97 -15.89 -18.26
CA SER A 11 49.82 -15.00 -18.50
C SER A 11 48.80 -15.23 -17.42
N ILE A 12 48.73 -14.34 -16.43
CA ILE A 12 47.67 -14.32 -15.43
C ILE A 12 46.41 -13.81 -16.12
N LEU A 13 45.48 -14.71 -16.45
CA LEU A 13 44.13 -14.35 -16.84
C LEU A 13 43.41 -13.77 -15.59
N ILE A 14 43.43 -12.45 -15.46
CA ILE A 14 42.57 -11.75 -14.52
C ILE A 14 41.16 -11.81 -15.13
N GLY A 15 40.39 -12.82 -14.74
CA GLY A 15 38.98 -12.89 -15.03
C GLY A 15 38.31 -11.67 -14.39
N ASN A 16 37.84 -10.73 -15.21
CA ASN A 16 36.96 -9.67 -14.78
C ASN A 16 35.67 -10.37 -14.23
N VAL A 17 35.58 -10.52 -12.92
CA VAL A 17 34.31 -10.78 -12.26
C VAL A 17 33.50 -9.51 -12.43
N ALA A 18 32.75 -9.43 -13.53
CA ALA A 18 31.71 -8.44 -13.66
C ALA A 18 30.71 -8.72 -12.52
N PHE A 19 30.77 -7.93 -11.46
CA PHE A 19 29.67 -7.85 -10.52
C PHE A 19 28.46 -7.45 -11.36
N ALA A 20 27.59 -8.42 -11.65
CA ALA A 20 26.31 -8.14 -12.24
C ALA A 20 25.64 -7.15 -11.30
N GLN A 21 25.53 -5.91 -11.76
CA GLN A 21 24.73 -4.90 -11.08
C GLN A 21 23.34 -5.51 -10.95
N THR A 22 22.95 -5.90 -9.74
CA THR A 22 21.64 -6.51 -9.51
C THR A 22 20.61 -5.46 -9.88
N ASP A 23 19.97 -5.68 -11.02
CA ASP A 23 18.89 -4.80 -11.48
C ASP A 23 17.87 -4.67 -10.37
N THR A 24 17.59 -3.44 -9.94
CA THR A 24 16.62 -3.18 -8.88
C THR A 24 15.29 -2.81 -9.51
N LEU A 25 14.26 -3.58 -9.20
CA LEU A 25 12.88 -3.25 -9.56
C LEU A 25 12.33 -2.21 -8.57
N TYR A 26 11.91 -1.07 -9.06
CA TYR A 26 11.40 0.02 -8.24
C TYR A 26 9.87 0.07 -8.27
N VAL A 27 9.26 0.02 -7.08
CA VAL A 27 7.81 -0.05 -6.87
C VAL A 27 7.35 1.12 -6.01
N TYR A 28 6.42 1.92 -6.49
CA TYR A 28 5.97 3.14 -5.80
C TYR A 28 4.47 3.13 -5.56
N GLY A 29 4.03 3.75 -4.46
CA GLY A 29 2.60 3.92 -4.19
C GLY A 29 2.26 4.49 -2.81
N PRO A 30 0.98 4.51 -2.43
CA PRO A 30 0.53 5.00 -1.13
C PRO A 30 0.85 4.02 0.01
N GLY A 31 0.82 4.54 1.25
CA GLY A 31 1.14 3.74 2.44
C GLY A 31 0.17 2.60 2.76
N GLY A 32 -1.07 2.64 2.26
CA GLY A 32 -2.09 1.63 2.59
C GLY A 32 -1.67 0.20 2.27
N PRO A 33 -1.34 -0.15 1.02
CA PRO A 33 -0.91 -1.48 0.65
C PRO A 33 0.56 -1.81 0.97
N TYR A 34 1.32 -0.88 1.53
CA TYR A 34 2.78 -0.99 1.70
C TYR A 34 3.23 -2.31 2.32
N SER A 35 2.62 -2.71 3.46
CA SER A 35 3.06 -3.91 4.19
C SER A 35 2.94 -5.18 3.33
N ALA A 36 1.80 -5.35 2.64
CA ALA A 36 1.57 -6.50 1.76
C ALA A 36 2.50 -6.47 0.53
N VAL A 37 2.61 -5.32 -0.15
CA VAL A 37 3.48 -5.16 -1.32
C VAL A 37 4.95 -5.35 -0.97
N LYS A 38 5.40 -4.84 0.19
CA LYS A 38 6.77 -5.02 0.68
C LYS A 38 7.09 -6.48 0.97
N GLU A 39 6.19 -7.21 1.63
CA GLU A 39 6.40 -8.64 1.89
C GLU A 39 6.43 -9.45 0.59
N CYS A 40 5.53 -9.15 -0.36
CA CYS A 40 5.61 -9.72 -1.70
C CYS A 40 6.96 -9.43 -2.39
N ALA A 41 7.46 -8.20 -2.28
CA ALA A 41 8.73 -7.80 -2.86
C ALA A 41 9.92 -8.55 -2.24
N GLN A 42 9.92 -8.76 -0.93
CA GLN A 42 10.95 -9.51 -0.22
C GLN A 42 10.98 -10.98 -0.66
N ILE A 43 9.82 -11.65 -0.68
CA ILE A 43 9.72 -13.06 -1.05
C ILE A 43 10.04 -13.26 -2.54
N TYR A 44 9.49 -12.42 -3.41
CA TYR A 44 9.77 -12.47 -4.84
C TYR A 44 11.24 -12.20 -5.15
N GLY A 45 11.81 -11.18 -4.53
CA GLY A 45 13.22 -10.79 -4.70
C GLY A 45 14.17 -11.92 -4.30
N ALA A 46 13.96 -12.51 -3.12
CA ALA A 46 14.75 -13.64 -2.63
C ALA A 46 14.67 -14.86 -3.58
N LYS A 47 13.45 -15.17 -4.07
CA LYS A 47 13.22 -16.32 -4.97
C LYS A 47 13.85 -16.15 -6.36
N ASN A 48 13.95 -14.92 -6.84
CA ASN A 48 14.39 -14.63 -8.22
C ASN A 48 15.76 -13.96 -8.27
N SER A 49 16.46 -13.80 -7.14
CA SER A 49 17.77 -13.14 -7.04
C SER A 49 17.77 -11.74 -7.64
N ILE A 50 16.69 -10.98 -7.42
CA ILE A 50 16.52 -9.59 -7.87
C ILE A 50 16.20 -8.69 -6.67
N ALA A 51 16.78 -7.50 -6.64
CA ALA A 51 16.40 -6.50 -5.66
C ALA A 51 15.04 -5.86 -6.04
N VAL A 52 14.09 -5.80 -5.09
CA VAL A 52 12.81 -5.10 -5.29
C VAL A 52 12.68 -4.04 -4.20
N LYS A 53 12.74 -2.77 -4.59
CA LYS A 53 12.65 -1.64 -3.66
C LYS A 53 11.24 -1.05 -3.70
N VAL A 54 10.52 -1.15 -2.57
CA VAL A 54 9.19 -0.55 -2.41
C VAL A 54 9.30 0.76 -1.66
N VAL A 55 8.82 1.84 -2.27
CA VAL A 55 8.75 3.18 -1.68
C VAL A 55 7.28 3.58 -1.59
N ALA A 56 6.80 3.93 -0.39
CA ALA A 56 5.40 4.22 -0.18
C ALA A 56 5.18 5.42 0.75
N GLY A 57 4.04 6.09 0.56
CA GLY A 57 3.66 7.26 1.35
C GLY A 57 2.83 8.25 0.53
N PRO A 58 2.71 9.49 1.00
CA PRO A 58 2.11 10.57 0.21
C PRO A 58 2.85 10.76 -1.12
N GLU A 59 2.09 10.91 -2.21
CA GLU A 59 2.62 10.99 -3.58
C GLU A 59 3.77 12.02 -3.75
N PRO A 60 3.69 13.24 -3.20
CA PRO A 60 4.78 14.22 -3.36
C PRO A 60 6.13 13.76 -2.81
N LYS A 61 6.16 12.79 -1.89
CA LYS A 61 7.41 12.29 -1.30
C LYS A 61 8.19 11.33 -2.20
N TRP A 62 7.53 10.75 -3.21
CA TRP A 62 8.17 9.76 -4.08
C TRP A 62 7.99 10.04 -5.57
N LEU A 63 7.15 10.99 -5.97
CA LEU A 63 6.81 11.26 -7.37
C LEU A 63 8.05 11.56 -8.23
N GLU A 64 8.94 12.44 -7.79
CA GLU A 64 10.16 12.80 -8.53
C GLU A 64 11.05 11.58 -8.80
N GLN A 65 11.26 10.74 -7.79
CA GLN A 65 12.02 9.50 -7.97
C GLN A 65 11.31 8.52 -8.90
N ALA A 66 9.98 8.42 -8.80
CA ALA A 66 9.20 7.55 -9.68
C ALA A 66 9.24 8.00 -11.14
N GLN A 67 9.28 9.30 -11.41
CA GLN A 67 9.44 9.84 -12.78
C GLN A 67 10.76 9.40 -13.42
N GLN A 68 11.80 9.17 -12.63
CA GLN A 68 13.13 8.82 -13.11
C GLN A 68 13.28 7.30 -13.33
N HIS A 69 12.74 6.45 -12.47
CA HIS A 69 13.07 5.03 -12.48
C HIS A 69 11.97 4.09 -11.96
N ALA A 70 10.69 4.53 -11.94
CA ALA A 70 9.63 3.60 -11.58
C ALA A 70 9.48 2.45 -12.58
N ASP A 71 9.28 1.25 -12.06
CA ASP A 71 8.89 0.07 -12.84
C ASP A 71 7.43 -0.30 -12.61
N VAL A 72 6.97 -0.20 -11.35
CA VAL A 72 5.59 -0.51 -10.95
C VAL A 72 5.04 0.61 -10.08
N ILE A 73 3.79 1.01 -10.34
CA ILE A 73 3.05 1.95 -9.49
C ILE A 73 1.77 1.26 -9.03
N PHE A 74 1.47 1.35 -7.72
CA PHE A 74 0.26 0.80 -7.13
C PHE A 74 -0.60 1.90 -6.46
N GLY A 75 -1.91 1.67 -6.38
CA GLY A 75 -2.87 2.55 -5.72
C GLY A 75 -3.40 1.97 -4.41
N GLY A 76 -3.97 2.82 -3.57
CA GLY A 76 -4.66 2.43 -2.34
C GLY A 76 -6.18 2.30 -2.53
N ALA A 77 -6.70 2.74 -3.68
CA ALA A 77 -8.07 2.57 -4.15
C ALA A 77 -8.07 2.71 -5.67
N GLU A 78 -9.12 2.24 -6.32
CA GLU A 78 -9.24 2.20 -7.78
C GLU A 78 -9.12 3.60 -8.41
N TYR A 79 -9.76 4.60 -7.79
CA TYR A 79 -9.73 5.97 -8.28
C TYR A 79 -8.33 6.61 -8.22
N MET A 80 -7.45 6.17 -7.31
CA MET A 80 -6.11 6.75 -7.17
C MET A 80 -5.25 6.52 -8.40
N ILE A 81 -5.28 5.32 -9.00
CA ILE A 81 -4.57 5.07 -10.27
C ILE A 81 -5.21 5.86 -11.42
N THR A 82 -6.54 6.00 -11.43
CA THR A 82 -7.24 6.81 -12.43
C THR A 82 -6.79 8.27 -12.35
N GLN A 83 -6.77 8.84 -11.15
CA GLN A 83 -6.28 10.21 -10.93
C GLN A 83 -4.79 10.36 -11.26
N PHE A 84 -3.98 9.36 -10.89
CA PHE A 84 -2.55 9.39 -11.19
C PHE A 84 -2.29 9.42 -12.70
N ILE A 85 -3.02 8.63 -13.50
CA ILE A 85 -2.93 8.65 -14.96
C ILE A 85 -3.34 10.03 -15.52
N GLN A 86 -4.37 10.65 -14.96
CA GLN A 86 -4.84 11.97 -15.39
C GLN A 86 -3.86 13.09 -15.02
N ASN A 87 -3.32 13.05 -13.80
CA ASN A 87 -2.42 14.08 -13.28
C ASN A 87 -0.99 13.96 -13.84
N HIS A 88 -0.57 12.75 -14.22
CA HIS A 88 0.77 12.46 -14.71
C HIS A 88 0.74 11.67 -16.04
N PRO A 89 0.30 12.34 -17.13
CA PRO A 89 0.22 11.68 -18.44
C PRO A 89 1.55 11.05 -18.86
N GLY A 90 1.49 9.81 -19.35
CA GLY A 90 2.70 9.09 -19.81
C GLY A 90 3.56 8.47 -18.72
N MET A 91 3.19 8.54 -17.45
CA MET A 91 3.91 7.83 -16.38
C MET A 91 3.53 6.36 -16.27
N ILE A 92 2.28 6.01 -16.55
CA ILE A 92 1.76 4.63 -16.47
C ILE A 92 1.35 4.14 -17.85
N ASP A 93 1.71 2.92 -18.18
CA ASP A 93 1.06 2.17 -19.26
C ASP A 93 -0.31 1.66 -18.78
N ALA A 94 -1.35 2.42 -19.09
CA ALA A 94 -2.71 2.16 -18.64
C ALA A 94 -3.25 0.79 -19.07
N ALA A 95 -2.75 0.21 -20.18
CA ALA A 95 -3.15 -1.12 -20.65
C ALA A 95 -2.66 -2.25 -19.72
N THR A 96 -1.66 -1.96 -18.88
CA THR A 96 -1.10 -2.90 -17.91
C THR A 96 -1.80 -2.87 -16.56
N ARG A 97 -2.76 -1.96 -16.35
CA ARG A 97 -3.49 -1.87 -15.09
C ARG A 97 -4.14 -3.22 -14.75
N ARG A 98 -3.95 -3.64 -13.51
CA ARG A 98 -4.59 -4.82 -12.91
C ARG A 98 -5.10 -4.44 -11.54
N GLU A 99 -6.23 -5.03 -11.14
CA GLU A 99 -6.71 -4.99 -9.77
C GLU A 99 -6.18 -6.24 -9.04
N LEU A 100 -5.57 -6.03 -7.88
CA LEU A 100 -5.08 -7.14 -7.05
C LEU A 100 -6.23 -7.65 -6.14
N TYR A 101 -6.28 -7.18 -4.91
CA TYR A 101 -7.21 -7.65 -3.89
C TYR A 101 -7.94 -6.48 -3.26
N LYS A 102 -9.05 -6.75 -2.58
CA LYS A 102 -9.92 -5.73 -1.99
C LYS A 102 -9.71 -5.62 -0.48
N ARG A 103 -9.87 -4.43 0.03
CA ARG A 103 -9.95 -4.16 1.46
C ARG A 103 -11.38 -3.80 1.82
N ARG A 104 -11.93 -4.44 2.85
CA ARG A 104 -13.24 -4.07 3.36
C ARG A 104 -13.14 -2.89 4.32
N ALA A 105 -14.20 -2.07 4.31
CA ALA A 105 -14.44 -1.07 5.32
C ALA A 105 -14.81 -1.72 6.65
N ALA A 106 -14.41 -1.06 7.75
CA ALA A 106 -14.80 -1.40 9.11
C ALA A 106 -14.75 -0.15 9.98
N ILE A 107 -15.19 -0.26 11.20
CA ILE A 107 -14.97 0.73 12.24
C ILE A 107 -13.84 0.21 13.13
N LEU A 108 -12.75 0.93 13.22
CA LEU A 108 -11.74 0.68 14.25
C LEU A 108 -12.13 1.45 15.51
N VAL A 109 -12.12 0.77 16.64
CA VAL A 109 -12.41 1.35 17.96
C VAL A 109 -11.25 1.10 18.91
N ARG A 110 -11.19 1.79 20.03
CA ARG A 110 -10.20 1.52 21.08
C ARG A 110 -10.37 0.09 21.63
N PRO A 111 -9.29 -0.53 22.14
CA PRO A 111 -9.36 -1.85 22.77
C PRO A 111 -10.42 -1.90 23.88
N GLY A 112 -11.21 -2.97 23.89
CA GLY A 112 -12.31 -3.11 24.82
C GLY A 112 -13.57 -2.31 24.46
N ASN A 113 -13.53 -1.51 23.38
CA ASN A 113 -14.66 -0.75 22.86
C ASN A 113 -15.46 0.03 23.95
N PRO A 114 -14.82 0.98 24.66
CA PRO A 114 -15.41 1.63 25.82
C PRO A 114 -16.68 2.43 25.52
N LYS A 115 -16.90 2.84 24.26
CA LYS A 115 -18.12 3.51 23.80
C LYS A 115 -19.21 2.54 23.34
N ASN A 116 -18.97 1.22 23.41
CA ASN A 116 -19.91 0.17 23.00
C ASN A 116 -20.46 0.41 21.58
N ILE A 117 -19.58 0.77 20.64
CA ILE A 117 -19.90 1.00 19.23
C ILE A 117 -20.08 -0.37 18.57
N ARG A 118 -21.27 -0.64 18.01
CA ARG A 118 -21.62 -1.92 17.38
C ARG A 118 -21.92 -1.78 15.88
N ASP A 119 -22.32 -0.57 15.47
CA ASP A 119 -22.60 -0.26 14.07
C ASP A 119 -22.36 1.23 13.77
N VAL A 120 -22.62 1.62 12.52
CA VAL A 120 -22.44 2.99 12.01
C VAL A 120 -23.32 4.00 12.76
N LYS A 121 -24.53 3.64 13.19
CA LYS A 121 -25.44 4.55 13.89
C LYS A 121 -24.95 4.93 15.27
N ASP A 122 -24.19 4.05 15.91
CA ASP A 122 -23.57 4.34 17.20
C ASP A 122 -22.56 5.49 17.13
N LEU A 123 -21.93 5.67 15.96
CA LEU A 123 -21.00 6.77 15.70
C LEU A 123 -21.67 8.15 15.73
N ALA A 124 -22.98 8.20 15.48
CA ALA A 124 -23.76 9.43 15.53
C ALA A 124 -24.22 9.81 16.95
N LYS A 125 -23.98 8.96 17.96
CA LYS A 125 -24.36 9.24 19.36
C LYS A 125 -23.53 10.38 19.94
N PRO A 126 -24.12 11.24 20.78
CA PRO A 126 -23.38 12.31 21.46
C PRO A 126 -22.19 11.75 22.27
N GLY A 127 -21.06 12.46 22.25
CA GLY A 127 -19.88 12.13 23.03
C GLY A 127 -19.00 11.02 22.43
N VAL A 128 -19.25 10.59 21.19
CA VAL A 128 -18.32 9.78 20.39
C VAL A 128 -17.38 10.72 19.63
N ASN A 129 -16.09 10.50 19.75
CA ASN A 129 -15.06 11.28 19.06
C ASN A 129 -14.50 10.47 17.89
N ILE A 130 -14.70 10.95 16.67
CA ILE A 130 -14.33 10.23 15.46
C ILE A 130 -13.08 10.86 14.85
N LEU A 131 -12.10 10.03 14.54
CA LEU A 131 -10.99 10.34 13.65
C LEU A 131 -11.44 10.10 12.21
N ASP A 132 -11.18 11.04 11.33
CA ASP A 132 -11.38 10.89 9.89
C ASP A 132 -10.06 11.01 9.13
N VAL A 133 -9.97 10.34 7.99
CA VAL A 133 -8.91 10.52 7.00
C VAL A 133 -9.56 10.82 5.66
N ASN A 134 -9.47 12.08 5.24
CA ASN A 134 -10.04 12.53 3.97
C ASN A 134 -8.95 12.60 2.90
N GLY A 135 -8.61 11.46 2.31
CA GLY A 135 -7.58 11.32 1.28
C GLY A 135 -6.96 9.92 1.23
N ALA A 136 -5.92 9.75 0.42
CA ALA A 136 -5.09 8.53 0.38
C ALA A 136 -5.85 7.19 0.32
N GLY A 137 -6.89 7.12 -0.51
CA GLY A 137 -7.74 5.92 -0.68
C GLY A 137 -8.98 5.89 0.20
N GLN A 138 -9.21 6.92 1.04
CA GLN A 138 -10.38 7.05 1.92
C GLN A 138 -11.26 8.27 1.60
N LEU A 139 -11.02 8.95 0.48
CA LEU A 139 -11.85 10.08 0.06
C LEU A 139 -13.32 9.66 -0.11
N GLY A 140 -14.24 10.36 0.54
CA GLY A 140 -15.68 10.06 0.54
C GLY A 140 -16.06 8.74 1.24
N PHE A 141 -15.12 8.12 1.97
CA PHE A 141 -15.25 6.75 2.44
C PHE A 141 -16.28 6.60 3.57
N TRP A 142 -16.24 7.50 4.55
CA TRP A 142 -17.19 7.48 5.64
C TRP A 142 -18.56 8.01 5.18
N GLU A 143 -18.60 8.97 4.26
CA GLU A 143 -19.83 9.54 3.70
C GLU A 143 -20.61 8.47 2.92
N ASP A 144 -19.94 7.64 2.12
CA ASP A 144 -20.57 6.53 1.39
C ASP A 144 -21.26 5.55 2.37
N ILE A 145 -20.62 5.26 3.50
CA ILE A 145 -21.14 4.33 4.52
C ILE A 145 -22.25 5.00 5.35
N ALA A 146 -22.00 6.22 5.82
CA ALA A 146 -22.92 6.98 6.63
C ALA A 146 -24.20 7.34 5.86
N GLY A 147 -24.08 7.64 4.55
CA GLY A 147 -25.22 7.90 3.68
C GLY A 147 -26.17 6.72 3.58
N LYS A 148 -25.64 5.51 3.41
CA LYS A 148 -26.46 4.28 3.41
C LYS A 148 -27.15 4.01 4.75
N ALA A 149 -26.55 4.47 5.85
CA ALA A 149 -27.09 4.31 7.19
C ALA A 149 -28.02 5.46 7.63
N ASN A 150 -28.19 6.49 6.81
CA ASN A 150 -28.86 7.77 7.15
C ASN A 150 -28.28 8.42 8.43
N ALA A 151 -26.94 8.42 8.55
CA ALA A 151 -26.22 8.87 9.73
C ALA A 151 -25.21 9.99 9.48
N ILE A 152 -25.19 10.61 8.28
CA ILE A 152 -24.18 11.62 7.88
C ILE A 152 -24.12 12.75 8.92
N GLY A 153 -25.24 13.41 9.23
CA GLY A 153 -25.23 14.60 10.09
C GLY A 153 -24.71 14.33 11.49
N GLY A 154 -25.10 13.21 12.11
CA GLY A 154 -24.62 12.86 13.44
C GLY A 154 -23.15 12.45 13.46
N ILE A 155 -22.68 11.72 12.44
CA ILE A 155 -21.26 11.35 12.31
C ILE A 155 -20.41 12.58 12.07
N GLN A 156 -20.84 13.47 11.16
CA GLN A 156 -20.14 14.72 10.87
C GLN A 156 -19.93 15.60 12.12
N GLN A 157 -20.95 15.70 12.97
CA GLN A 157 -20.86 16.44 14.24
C GLN A 157 -19.83 15.83 15.21
N ASN A 158 -19.61 14.54 15.14
CA ASN A 158 -18.71 13.78 16.00
C ASN A 158 -17.28 13.66 15.45
N ILE A 159 -17.04 14.04 14.18
CA ILE A 159 -15.68 14.10 13.61
C ILE A 159 -14.91 15.23 14.29
N LYS A 160 -13.90 14.87 15.08
CA LYS A 160 -13.04 15.86 15.78
C LYS A 160 -11.97 16.43 14.89
N HIS A 161 -11.44 15.61 13.98
CA HIS A 161 -10.40 16.02 13.05
C HIS A 161 -10.37 15.13 11.81
N SER A 162 -10.18 15.75 10.64
CA SER A 162 -9.97 15.08 9.36
C SER A 162 -8.50 15.24 8.94
N PHE A 163 -7.81 14.13 8.79
CA PHE A 163 -6.40 14.11 8.39
C PHE A 163 -6.26 13.94 6.88
N ALA A 164 -5.32 14.64 6.27
CA ALA A 164 -5.09 14.61 4.83
C ALA A 164 -4.56 13.25 4.31
N ASN A 165 -4.00 12.43 5.18
CA ASN A 165 -3.50 11.10 4.82
C ASN A 165 -3.46 10.15 6.02
N THR A 166 -3.38 8.87 5.73
CA THR A 166 -3.45 7.81 6.74
C THR A 166 -2.26 7.82 7.71
N ALA A 167 -1.08 8.28 7.29
CA ALA A 167 0.08 8.34 8.20
C ALA A 167 -0.17 9.33 9.35
N LEU A 168 -0.74 10.49 9.05
CA LEU A 168 -1.15 11.47 10.05
C LEU A 168 -2.27 10.93 10.95
N GLY A 169 -3.27 10.25 10.36
CA GLY A 169 -4.35 9.63 11.14
C GLY A 169 -3.84 8.54 12.09
N ILE A 170 -2.90 7.70 11.65
CA ILE A 170 -2.26 6.69 12.51
C ILE A 170 -1.47 7.34 13.65
N GLU A 171 -0.72 8.39 13.36
CA GLU A 171 0.05 9.11 14.39
C GLU A 171 -0.89 9.71 15.43
N ALA A 172 -1.96 10.40 14.99
CA ALA A 172 -2.98 10.93 15.89
C ALA A 172 -3.66 9.82 16.71
N TRP A 173 -4.01 8.69 16.08
CA TRP A 173 -4.57 7.55 16.81
C TRP A 173 -3.64 7.04 17.91
N LYS A 174 -2.33 7.03 17.69
CA LYS A 174 -1.35 6.56 18.68
C LYS A 174 -1.12 7.54 19.82
N THR A 175 -1.15 8.82 19.52
CA THR A 175 -0.74 9.89 20.47
C THR A 175 -1.90 10.55 21.18
N ASP A 176 -3.11 10.50 20.63
CA ASP A 176 -4.31 11.10 21.21
C ASP A 176 -5.37 10.03 21.54
N ALA A 177 -5.47 9.70 22.83
CA ALA A 177 -6.43 8.74 23.35
C ALA A 177 -7.89 9.23 23.34
N SER A 178 -8.15 10.49 23.00
CA SER A 178 -9.50 11.07 22.96
C SER A 178 -10.35 10.58 21.80
N PHE A 179 -9.73 10.05 20.71
CA PHE A 179 -10.46 9.43 19.64
C PHE A 179 -11.02 8.07 20.05
N ASP A 180 -12.32 7.86 19.83
CA ASP A 180 -13.03 6.63 20.16
C ASP A 180 -13.14 5.67 18.97
N ALA A 181 -13.30 6.23 17.75
CA ALA A 181 -13.59 5.47 16.54
C ALA A 181 -12.95 6.07 15.29
N TRP A 182 -12.77 5.22 14.28
CA TRP A 182 -12.30 5.58 12.95
C TRP A 182 -12.96 4.70 11.90
N ILE A 183 -13.76 5.27 11.00
CA ILE A 183 -14.27 4.53 9.83
C ILE A 183 -13.11 4.44 8.82
N THR A 184 -12.61 3.23 8.60
CA THR A 184 -11.45 2.99 7.73
C THR A 184 -11.44 1.56 7.21
N TYR A 185 -10.32 1.05 6.74
CA TYR A 185 -10.17 -0.34 6.33
C TYR A 185 -9.86 -1.25 7.52
N ALA A 186 -10.52 -2.41 7.60
CA ALA A 186 -10.21 -3.45 8.58
C ALA A 186 -8.73 -3.86 8.56
N SER A 187 -8.08 -3.80 7.39
CA SER A 187 -6.66 -4.12 7.22
C SER A 187 -5.71 -3.28 8.08
N TRP A 188 -6.09 -2.07 8.49
CA TRP A 188 -5.28 -1.26 9.39
C TRP A 188 -5.12 -1.85 10.78
N HIS A 189 -6.08 -2.68 11.22
CA HIS A 189 -5.95 -3.43 12.47
C HIS A 189 -4.69 -4.28 12.50
N GLN A 190 -4.24 -4.85 11.36
CA GLN A 190 -3.02 -5.66 11.33
C GLN A 190 -1.76 -4.88 11.73
N ASN A 191 -1.75 -3.56 11.47
CA ASN A 191 -0.65 -2.66 11.86
C ASN A 191 -0.86 -2.01 13.22
N LEU A 192 -2.06 -2.12 13.80
CA LEU A 192 -2.50 -1.43 15.02
C LEU A 192 -3.15 -2.41 16.03
N LYS A 193 -2.73 -3.68 16.05
CA LYS A 193 -3.37 -4.77 16.83
C LYS A 193 -3.61 -4.42 18.28
N ASP A 194 -2.63 -3.85 18.94
CA ASP A 194 -2.69 -3.52 20.37
C ASP A 194 -3.41 -2.20 20.66
N LEU A 195 -3.77 -1.45 19.62
CA LEU A 195 -4.34 -0.11 19.72
C LEU A 195 -5.77 -0.02 19.18
N THR A 196 -6.27 -1.11 18.59
CA THR A 196 -7.59 -1.12 17.94
C THR A 196 -8.32 -2.44 18.19
N GLN A 197 -9.65 -2.38 18.09
CA GLN A 197 -10.54 -3.50 17.90
C GLN A 197 -11.38 -3.22 16.66
N VAL A 198 -11.71 -4.27 15.88
CA VAL A 198 -12.53 -4.15 14.67
C VAL A 198 -13.99 -4.34 15.00
N VAL A 199 -14.82 -3.40 14.57
CA VAL A 199 -16.28 -3.55 14.53
C VAL A 199 -16.68 -3.69 13.07
N GLU A 200 -17.22 -4.85 12.71
CA GLU A 200 -17.61 -5.19 11.35
C GLU A 200 -18.87 -4.44 10.93
N LEU A 201 -18.89 -4.00 9.66
CA LEU A 201 -20.09 -3.40 9.09
C LEU A 201 -21.12 -4.47 8.67
N PRO A 202 -22.40 -4.24 8.91
CA PRO A 202 -23.47 -5.06 8.34
C PRO A 202 -23.29 -5.20 6.82
N LEU A 203 -23.71 -6.33 6.26
CA LEU A 203 -23.54 -6.64 4.83
C LEU A 203 -24.03 -5.52 3.90
N ALA A 204 -25.19 -4.91 4.23
CA ALA A 204 -25.77 -3.81 3.44
C ALA A 204 -24.93 -2.52 3.42
N LEU A 205 -24.05 -2.33 4.41
CA LEU A 205 -23.17 -1.15 4.54
C LEU A 205 -21.74 -1.43 4.12
N ARG A 206 -21.40 -2.67 3.77
CA ARG A 206 -20.04 -3.02 3.36
C ARG A 206 -19.61 -2.23 2.14
N LEU A 207 -18.43 -1.70 2.23
CA LEU A 207 -17.72 -1.01 1.15
C LEU A 207 -16.34 -1.65 1.00
N PHE A 208 -15.94 -1.84 -0.25
CA PHE A 208 -14.64 -2.38 -0.61
C PHE A 208 -13.91 -1.40 -1.51
N ARG A 209 -12.59 -1.37 -1.42
CA ARG A 209 -11.71 -0.72 -2.39
C ARG A 209 -10.61 -1.69 -2.80
N GLY A 210 -10.36 -1.75 -4.10
CA GLY A 210 -9.30 -2.56 -4.67
C GLY A 210 -7.92 -1.93 -4.50
N THR A 211 -6.91 -2.73 -4.78
CA THR A 211 -5.52 -2.29 -4.83
C THR A 211 -5.07 -2.41 -6.29
N PRO A 212 -5.21 -1.35 -7.08
CA PRO A 212 -4.76 -1.34 -8.47
C PRO A 212 -3.24 -1.29 -8.54
N VAL A 213 -2.70 -1.91 -9.58
CA VAL A 213 -1.28 -1.89 -9.92
C VAL A 213 -1.11 -1.73 -11.42
N ALA A 214 -0.07 -1.03 -11.85
CA ALA A 214 0.28 -0.87 -13.26
C ALA A 214 1.79 -0.73 -13.45
N ILE A 215 2.26 -1.02 -14.67
CA ILE A 215 3.66 -0.86 -15.06
C ILE A 215 3.89 0.60 -15.47
N ALA A 216 5.01 1.17 -15.03
CA ALA A 216 5.42 2.49 -15.47
C ALA A 216 5.76 2.48 -16.97
N GLN A 217 5.33 3.52 -17.71
CA GLN A 217 5.50 3.61 -19.16
C GLN A 217 6.98 3.51 -19.59
N LYS A 218 7.88 4.09 -18.78
CA LYS A 218 9.33 4.12 -19.03
C LYS A 218 10.10 3.06 -18.25
N SER A 219 9.42 2.00 -17.75
CA SER A 219 10.09 0.93 -17.02
C SER A 219 11.21 0.32 -17.86
N ARG A 220 12.40 0.26 -17.25
CA ARG A 220 13.58 -0.41 -17.83
C ARG A 220 13.57 -1.92 -17.58
N HIS A 221 12.75 -2.38 -16.63
CA HIS A 221 12.65 -3.76 -16.17
C HIS A 221 11.26 -4.34 -16.43
N ARG A 222 10.66 -4.02 -17.60
CA ARG A 222 9.27 -4.37 -17.93
C ARG A 222 8.96 -5.86 -17.76
N VAL A 223 9.87 -6.75 -18.16
CA VAL A 223 9.67 -8.20 -18.01
C VAL A 223 9.61 -8.59 -16.53
N GLN A 224 10.49 -8.06 -15.70
CA GLN A 224 10.52 -8.30 -14.26
C GLN A 224 9.29 -7.69 -13.57
N ALA A 225 8.85 -6.51 -14.01
CA ALA A 225 7.64 -5.86 -13.52
C ALA A 225 6.39 -6.71 -13.78
N VAL A 226 6.25 -7.27 -14.99
CA VAL A 226 5.16 -8.22 -15.33
C VAL A 226 5.20 -9.44 -14.41
N LYS A 227 6.37 -10.07 -14.25
CA LYS A 227 6.53 -11.26 -13.40
C LYS A 227 6.24 -10.96 -11.93
N PHE A 228 6.63 -9.78 -11.44
CA PHE A 228 6.33 -9.36 -10.06
C PHE A 228 4.83 -9.15 -9.86
N ILE A 229 4.13 -8.51 -10.79
CA ILE A 229 2.66 -8.36 -10.74
C ILE A 229 1.99 -9.74 -10.77
N GLN A 230 2.44 -10.64 -11.64
CA GLN A 230 1.93 -12.03 -11.69
C GLN A 230 2.17 -12.77 -10.37
N PHE A 231 3.32 -12.57 -9.73
CA PHE A 231 3.57 -13.13 -8.40
C PHE A 231 2.59 -12.56 -7.36
N MET A 232 2.36 -11.25 -7.34
CA MET A 232 1.37 -10.65 -6.45
C MET A 232 -0.05 -11.21 -6.68
N GLN A 233 -0.41 -11.57 -7.93
CA GLN A 233 -1.70 -12.16 -8.30
C GLN A 233 -1.77 -13.68 -8.07
N SER A 234 -0.67 -14.33 -7.75
CA SER A 234 -0.64 -15.78 -7.49
C SER A 234 -1.25 -16.14 -6.13
N ALA A 235 -1.53 -17.44 -5.91
CA ALA A 235 -1.99 -17.93 -4.61
C ALA A 235 -1.03 -17.54 -3.46
N ALA A 236 0.29 -17.53 -3.71
CA ALA A 236 1.27 -17.10 -2.71
C ALA A 236 1.18 -15.60 -2.41
N GLY A 237 1.02 -14.77 -3.45
CA GLY A 237 0.77 -13.33 -3.30
C GLY A 237 -0.54 -13.06 -2.57
N HIS A 238 -1.62 -13.78 -2.93
CA HIS A 238 -2.92 -13.66 -2.25
C HIS A 238 -2.82 -13.96 -0.76
N ALA A 239 -2.17 -15.06 -0.39
CA ALA A 239 -1.96 -15.41 1.02
C ALA A 239 -1.23 -14.32 1.82
N ILE A 240 -0.26 -13.63 1.18
CA ILE A 240 0.42 -12.49 1.79
C ILE A 240 -0.57 -11.34 1.99
N PHE A 241 -1.34 -10.99 0.96
CA PHE A 241 -2.35 -9.95 1.08
C PHE A 241 -3.41 -10.27 2.13
N GLN A 242 -3.90 -11.52 2.22
CA GLN A 242 -4.83 -11.97 3.27
C GLN A 242 -4.24 -11.84 4.68
N LYS A 243 -2.97 -12.18 4.88
CA LYS A 243 -2.26 -11.96 6.15
C LYS A 243 -2.32 -10.50 6.60
N TRP A 244 -2.30 -9.56 5.67
CA TRP A 244 -2.40 -8.13 5.93
C TRP A 244 -3.83 -7.58 5.89
N GLY A 245 -4.86 -8.44 5.78
CA GLY A 245 -6.29 -8.10 5.89
C GLY A 245 -6.96 -7.72 4.57
N TRP A 246 -6.45 -8.19 3.44
CA TRP A 246 -7.14 -8.13 2.14
C TRP A 246 -7.97 -9.39 1.89
N GLU A 247 -8.98 -9.28 1.03
CA GLU A 247 -9.86 -10.36 0.58
C GLU A 247 -9.66 -10.64 -0.92
#